data_18b9f421a614f469b326d6c61ca3eff2
#
_entry.id   18b9f421a614f469b326d6c61ca3eff2
#
_cell.length_a   1.000
_cell.length_b   1.000
_cell.length_c   1.000
_cell.angle_alpha   90.00
_cell.angle_beta   90.00
_cell.angle_gamma   90.00
#
_symmetry.space_group_name_H-M   'P 1'
#
loop_
_entity.id
_entity.type
_entity.pdbx_description
1 polymer ?
#
loop_
_entity_poly.entity_id
_entity_poly.type
_entity_poly.pdbx_seq_one_letter_code
_entity_poly.pdbx_strand_id
1 'polypeptide(L)'
;MEKIGIIDLGSNSARLVIVQMLGDGHFIVVDQLKEGVRLGKDMERDGFLKVQRIQETLKTLKMFRRLCDAHGIDRIIAVATAAVRRAKNQRSFLDEVATTCGIKLKVKSAEEEAM
;
A
#
# COMPACT_ATOMS: atom_id res chain seq x y z
N MET A 1 -6.17 -20.48 -11.50
CA MET A 1 -6.03 -20.19 -10.06
C MET A 1 -5.82 -18.72 -9.83
N GLU A 2 -6.37 -18.21 -8.76
CA GLU A 2 -6.37 -16.79 -8.46
C GLU A 2 -4.97 -16.29 -8.05
N LYS A 3 -4.57 -15.14 -8.61
CA LYS A 3 -3.40 -14.39 -8.17
C LYS A 3 -3.86 -13.12 -7.48
N ILE A 4 -3.28 -12.83 -6.33
CA ILE A 4 -3.64 -11.68 -5.50
C ILE A 4 -2.40 -10.85 -5.24
N GLY A 5 -2.53 -9.53 -5.42
CA GLY A 5 -1.51 -8.57 -5.01
C GLY A 5 -1.87 -8.02 -3.64
N ILE A 6 -0.94 -8.07 -2.71
CA ILE A 6 -1.13 -7.56 -1.35
C ILE A 6 -0.16 -6.41 -1.14
N ILE A 7 -0.70 -5.22 -0.90
CA ILE A 7 0.09 -4.01 -0.67
C ILE A 7 -0.06 -3.58 0.77
N ASP A 8 1.06 -3.36 1.44
CA ASP A 8 1.10 -2.90 2.83
C ASP A 8 1.90 -1.61 2.87
N LEU A 9 1.21 -0.50 3.17
CA LEU A 9 1.82 0.82 3.24
C LEU A 9 1.98 1.23 4.69
N GLY A 10 3.21 1.12 5.19
CA GLY A 10 3.57 1.54 6.55
C GLY A 10 4.14 2.95 6.58
N SER A 11 4.60 3.37 7.75
CA SER A 11 5.19 4.69 7.93
C SER A 11 6.54 4.82 7.23
N ASN A 12 7.31 3.75 7.17
CA ASN A 12 8.68 3.77 6.63
C ASN A 12 8.81 3.12 5.26
N SER A 13 7.99 2.10 4.98
CA SER A 13 8.15 1.34 3.75
C SER A 13 6.81 0.92 3.17
N ALA A 14 6.81 0.67 1.87
CA ALA A 14 5.71 0.08 1.15
C ALA A 14 6.16 -1.30 0.66
N ARG A 15 5.29 -2.29 0.81
CA ARG A 15 5.59 -3.66 0.39
C ARG A 15 4.50 -4.17 -0.53
N LEU A 16 4.92 -4.88 -1.57
CA LEU A 16 4.03 -5.62 -2.45
C LEU A 16 4.40 -7.09 -2.36
N VAL A 17 3.40 -7.95 -2.15
CA VAL A 17 3.57 -9.40 -2.22
C VAL A 17 2.54 -9.92 -3.21
N ILE A 18 2.99 -10.67 -4.21
CA ILE A 18 2.10 -11.30 -5.18
C ILE A 18 2.04 -12.77 -4.85
N VAL A 19 0.84 -13.28 -4.60
CA VAL A 19 0.62 -14.68 -4.24
C VAL A 19 -0.28 -15.34 -5.27
N GLN A 20 -0.04 -16.63 -5.48
CA GLN A 20 -0.93 -17.46 -6.29
C GLN A 20 -1.62 -18.43 -5.36
N MET A 21 -2.95 -18.43 -5.39
CA MET A 21 -3.74 -19.34 -4.57
C MET A 21 -3.73 -20.72 -5.19
N LEU A 22 -3.61 -21.74 -4.34
CA LEU A 22 -3.70 -23.13 -4.74
C LEU A 22 -5.08 -23.64 -4.30
N GLY A 23 -5.58 -24.64 -4.98
CA GLY A 23 -6.96 -25.08 -4.80
C GLY A 23 -7.37 -25.57 -3.42
N ASP A 24 -6.41 -25.84 -2.53
CA ASP A 24 -6.66 -26.40 -1.20
C ASP A 24 -6.49 -25.37 -0.08
N GLY A 25 -6.50 -24.09 -0.40
CA GLY A 25 -6.31 -23.02 0.59
C GLY A 25 -4.87 -22.64 0.83
N HIS A 26 -3.93 -23.35 0.25
CA HIS A 26 -2.52 -22.98 0.32
C HIS A 26 -2.23 -21.90 -0.74
N PHE A 27 -1.08 -21.23 -0.60
CA PHE A 27 -0.64 -20.26 -1.59
C PHE A 27 0.88 -20.30 -1.71
N ILE A 28 1.38 -19.78 -2.81
CA ILE A 28 2.82 -19.59 -3.02
C ILE A 28 3.08 -18.12 -3.30
N VAL A 29 4.23 -17.62 -2.85
CA VAL A 29 4.68 -16.27 -3.16
C VAL A 29 5.33 -16.31 -4.53
N VAL A 30 4.76 -15.54 -5.46
CA VAL A 30 5.26 -15.48 -6.84
C VAL A 30 6.31 -14.39 -6.97
N ASP A 31 6.10 -13.26 -6.28
CA ASP A 31 7.01 -12.12 -6.34
C ASP A 31 6.78 -11.25 -5.13
N GLN A 32 7.80 -10.46 -4.78
CA GLN A 32 7.66 -9.49 -3.70
C GLN A 32 8.65 -8.35 -3.89
N LEU A 33 8.27 -7.18 -3.39
CA LEU A 33 9.07 -5.97 -3.53
C LEU A 33 8.82 -5.08 -2.31
N LYS A 34 9.89 -4.45 -1.82
CA LYS A 34 9.81 -3.54 -0.67
C LYS A 34 10.58 -2.27 -1.01
N GLU A 35 9.94 -1.13 -0.77
CA GLU A 35 10.54 0.19 -1.01
C GLU A 35 10.46 1.06 0.23
N GLY A 36 11.53 1.76 0.54
CA GLY A 36 11.57 2.68 1.67
C GLY A 36 11.04 4.05 1.27
N VAL A 37 9.76 4.28 1.45
CA VAL A 37 9.11 5.53 1.04
C VAL A 37 9.10 6.60 2.11
N ARG A 38 9.28 6.21 3.37
CA ARG A 38 9.30 7.12 4.53
C ARG A 38 8.13 8.08 4.55
N LEU A 39 6.95 7.57 4.32
CA LEU A 39 5.74 8.39 4.24
C LEU A 39 5.49 9.20 5.51
N GLY A 40 5.83 8.65 6.66
CA GLY A 40 5.63 9.31 7.95
C GLY A 40 6.71 10.31 8.34
N LYS A 41 7.69 10.56 7.48
CA LYS A 41 8.77 11.48 7.82
C LYS A 41 8.24 12.89 8.07
N ASP A 42 8.68 13.48 9.18
CA ASP A 42 8.34 14.84 9.61
C ASP A 42 6.85 15.06 9.94
N MET A 43 6.09 13.99 10.13
CA MET A 43 4.67 14.10 10.53
C MET A 43 4.48 14.60 11.97
N GLU A 44 5.44 14.35 12.85
CA GLU A 44 5.30 14.67 14.26
C GLU A 44 5.07 16.16 14.51
N ARG A 45 5.52 17.02 13.62
CA ARG A 45 5.42 18.47 13.77
C ARG A 45 4.01 18.97 13.73
N ASP A 46 3.24 18.55 12.74
CA ASP A 46 1.91 19.10 12.48
C ASP A 46 0.85 18.06 12.16
N GLY A 47 1.24 16.79 12.03
CA GLY A 47 0.31 15.70 11.75
C GLY A 47 -0.05 15.55 10.28
N PHE A 48 0.66 16.22 9.38
CA PHE A 48 0.42 16.12 7.94
C PHE A 48 1.45 15.29 7.23
N LEU A 49 1.01 14.48 6.26
CA LEU A 49 1.90 13.86 5.30
C LEU A 49 2.49 14.97 4.41
N LYS A 50 3.79 14.92 4.18
CA LYS A 50 4.48 15.97 3.41
C LYS A 50 4.39 15.69 1.92
N VAL A 51 4.28 16.76 1.13
CA VAL A 51 4.11 16.67 -0.32
C VAL A 51 5.18 15.80 -0.96
N GLN A 52 6.44 16.01 -0.59
CA GLN A 52 7.55 15.23 -1.15
C GLN A 52 7.42 13.74 -0.84
N ARG A 53 7.00 13.40 0.39
CA ARG A 53 6.81 12.01 0.79
C ARG A 53 5.62 11.39 0.07
N ILE A 54 4.57 12.16 -0.12
CA ILE A 54 3.40 11.71 -0.89
C ILE A 54 3.79 11.41 -2.33
N GLN A 55 4.55 12.30 -2.98
CA GLN A 55 4.98 12.10 -4.37
C GLN A 55 5.82 10.83 -4.54
N GLU A 56 6.76 10.60 -3.62
CA GLU A 56 7.57 9.39 -3.65
C GLU A 56 6.73 8.13 -3.45
N THR A 57 5.76 8.21 -2.55
CA THR A 57 4.87 7.07 -2.28
C THR A 57 3.98 6.78 -3.49
N LEU A 58 3.42 7.80 -4.11
CA LEU A 58 2.60 7.64 -5.32
C LEU A 58 3.39 6.97 -6.43
N LYS A 59 4.64 7.37 -6.61
CA LYS A 59 5.52 6.79 -7.62
C LYS A 59 5.72 5.29 -7.36
N THR A 60 5.96 4.92 -6.12
CA THR A 60 6.12 3.52 -5.73
C THR A 60 4.84 2.72 -5.94
N LEU A 61 3.69 3.28 -5.54
CA LEU A 61 2.41 2.60 -5.69
C LEU A 61 2.03 2.42 -7.17
N LYS A 62 2.38 3.38 -8.03
CA LYS A 62 2.21 3.22 -9.49
C LYS A 62 3.03 2.05 -10.01
N MET A 63 4.26 1.93 -9.54
CA MET A 63 5.14 0.82 -9.93
C MET A 63 4.54 -0.51 -9.48
N PHE A 64 4.02 -0.56 -8.25
CA PHE A 64 3.35 -1.76 -7.74
C PHE A 64 2.15 -2.13 -8.60
N ARG A 65 1.36 -1.14 -9.01
CA ARG A 65 0.20 -1.37 -9.86
C ARG A 65 0.61 -1.96 -11.21
N ARG A 66 1.68 -1.42 -11.81
CA ARG A 66 2.19 -1.94 -13.08
C ARG A 66 2.68 -3.38 -12.95
N LEU A 67 3.33 -3.71 -11.84
CA LEU A 67 3.76 -5.09 -11.59
C LEU A 67 2.57 -6.03 -11.46
N CYS A 68 1.54 -5.60 -10.75
CA CYS A 68 0.31 -6.38 -10.63
C CYS A 68 -0.32 -6.62 -11.99
N ASP A 69 -0.40 -5.59 -12.82
CA ASP A 69 -0.97 -5.70 -14.16
C ASP A 69 -0.15 -6.67 -15.02
N ALA A 70 1.18 -6.58 -14.93
CA ALA A 70 2.08 -7.46 -15.69
C ALA A 70 1.94 -8.93 -15.28
N HIS A 71 1.63 -9.19 -14.03
CA HIS A 71 1.41 -10.55 -13.52
C HIS A 71 -0.01 -11.06 -13.75
N GLY A 72 -0.89 -10.25 -14.31
CA GLY A 72 -2.28 -10.65 -14.52
C GLY A 72 -3.04 -10.85 -13.22
N ILE A 73 -2.86 -9.95 -12.26
CA ILE A 73 -3.47 -10.05 -10.94
C ILE A 73 -4.98 -9.93 -11.02
N ASP A 74 -5.69 -10.85 -10.35
CA ASP A 74 -7.15 -10.85 -10.32
C ASP A 74 -7.72 -9.80 -9.37
N ARG A 75 -7.05 -9.54 -8.25
CA ARG A 75 -7.47 -8.50 -7.32
C ARG A 75 -6.29 -8.02 -6.49
N ILE A 76 -6.40 -6.78 -5.99
CA ILE A 76 -5.40 -6.16 -5.13
C ILE A 76 -6.04 -5.88 -3.78
N ILE A 77 -5.36 -6.31 -2.71
CA ILE A 77 -5.72 -5.97 -1.34
C ILE A 77 -4.66 -4.99 -0.87
N ALA A 78 -5.05 -3.76 -0.58
CA ALA A 78 -4.10 -2.72 -0.20
C ALA A 78 -4.51 -2.10 1.13
N VAL A 79 -3.58 -2.09 2.07
CA VAL A 79 -3.81 -1.56 3.42
C VAL A 79 -2.77 -0.50 3.76
N ALA A 80 -3.19 0.48 4.55
CA ALA A 80 -2.32 1.51 5.09
C ALA A 80 -2.45 1.52 6.61
N THR A 81 -1.35 1.79 7.30
CA THR A 81 -1.33 1.71 8.77
C THR A 81 -0.99 3.07 9.40
N ALA A 82 -0.07 3.10 10.36
CA ALA A 82 0.09 4.21 11.31
C ALA A 82 0.17 5.63 10.70
N ALA A 83 1.04 5.86 9.73
CA ALA A 83 1.21 7.22 9.20
C ALA A 83 -0.07 7.74 8.55
N VAL A 84 -0.69 6.91 7.71
CA VAL A 84 -1.93 7.31 7.03
C VAL A 84 -3.07 7.44 8.02
N ARG A 85 -3.16 6.50 8.98
CA ARG A 85 -4.20 6.54 10.02
C ARG A 85 -4.18 7.85 10.80
N ARG A 86 -2.99 8.35 11.14
CA ARG A 86 -2.85 9.56 11.95
C ARG A 86 -2.81 10.85 11.15
N ALA A 87 -2.77 10.76 9.84
CA ALA A 87 -2.58 11.94 8.98
C ALA A 87 -3.82 12.82 8.93
N LYS A 88 -3.64 14.11 9.16
CA LYS A 88 -4.72 15.09 9.03
C LYS A 88 -5.18 15.25 7.59
N ASN A 89 -4.30 14.99 6.62
CA ASN A 89 -4.64 15.01 5.19
C ASN A 89 -4.87 13.61 4.62
N GLN A 90 -5.35 12.69 5.47
CA GLN A 90 -5.62 11.30 5.09
C GLN A 90 -6.53 11.19 3.85
N ARG A 91 -7.67 11.88 3.89
CA ARG A 91 -8.66 11.78 2.81
C ARG A 91 -8.07 12.22 1.47
N SER A 92 -7.37 13.34 1.47
CA SER A 92 -6.74 13.86 0.27
C SER A 92 -5.74 12.86 -0.30
N PHE A 93 -4.94 12.25 0.57
CA PHE A 93 -3.96 11.25 0.16
C PHE A 93 -4.64 10.01 -0.43
N LEU A 94 -5.68 9.49 0.25
CA LEU A 94 -6.40 8.31 -0.23
C LEU A 94 -7.05 8.55 -1.60
N ASP A 95 -7.61 9.73 -1.79
CA ASP A 95 -8.22 10.11 -3.06
C ASP A 95 -7.17 10.19 -4.17
N GLU A 96 -6.01 10.72 -3.86
CA GLU A 96 -4.90 10.83 -4.80
C GLU A 96 -4.38 9.46 -5.21
N VAL A 97 -4.26 8.54 -4.26
CA VAL A 97 -3.85 7.16 -4.55
C VAL A 97 -4.86 6.48 -5.48
N ALA A 98 -6.14 6.64 -5.20
CA ALA A 98 -7.20 6.05 -6.02
C ALA A 98 -7.19 6.60 -7.44
N THR A 99 -7.06 7.92 -7.57
CA THR A 99 -7.10 8.59 -8.87
C THR A 99 -5.83 8.34 -9.69
N THR A 100 -4.68 8.44 -9.04
CA THR A 100 -3.37 8.41 -9.72
C THR A 100 -2.88 6.99 -9.95
N CYS A 101 -3.07 6.10 -8.98
CA CYS A 101 -2.52 4.75 -9.02
C CYS A 101 -3.56 3.67 -9.29
N GLY A 102 -4.84 4.00 -9.21
CA GLY A 102 -5.89 3.02 -9.37
C GLY A 102 -5.92 1.99 -8.26
N ILE A 103 -5.52 2.38 -7.06
CA ILE A 103 -5.45 1.50 -5.89
C ILE A 103 -6.36 2.05 -4.81
N LYS A 104 -7.22 1.19 -4.26
CA LYS A 104 -8.07 1.55 -3.14
C LYS A 104 -7.41 1.09 -1.84
N LEU A 105 -6.83 2.03 -1.10
CA LEU A 105 -6.21 1.75 0.19
C LEU A 105 -7.26 1.70 1.29
N LYS A 106 -7.21 0.64 2.09
CA LYS A 106 -8.03 0.54 3.29
C LYS A 106 -7.14 0.89 4.49
N VAL A 107 -7.56 1.86 5.30
CA VAL A 107 -6.81 2.23 6.49
C VAL A 107 -7.18 1.29 7.63
N LYS A 108 -6.18 0.63 8.20
CA LYS A 108 -6.38 -0.25 9.35
C LYS A 108 -6.38 0.54 10.63
N SER A 109 -7.28 0.18 11.56
CA SER A 109 -7.26 0.73 12.91
C SER A 109 -6.06 0.17 13.67
N ALA A 110 -5.73 0.80 14.82
CA ALA A 110 -4.65 0.31 15.66
C ALA A 110 -4.94 -1.11 16.16
N GLU A 111 -6.20 -1.43 16.44
CA GLU A 111 -6.61 -2.76 16.87
C GLU A 111 -6.41 -3.81 15.78
N GLU A 112 -6.81 -3.49 14.57
CA GLU A 112 -6.62 -4.39 13.41
C GLU A 112 -5.15 -4.64 13.14
N GLU A 113 -4.31 -3.62 13.29
CA GLU A 113 -2.87 -3.74 13.06
C GLU A 113 -2.20 -4.61 14.11
N ALA A 114 -2.68 -4.56 15.36
CA ALA A 114 -2.11 -5.33 16.47
C ALA A 114 -2.49 -6.82 16.40
N MET A 115 -3.47 -7.17 15.62
CA MET A 115 -3.90 -8.57 15.42
C MET A 115 -3.16 -9.21 14.21
#